data_c1e0d5cd68bd56c522c87ab8a9c016c5
#
_entry.id   c1e0d5cd68bd56c522c87ab8a9c016c5
#
_cell.length_a   1.000
_cell.length_b   1.000
_cell.length_c   1.000
_cell.angle_alpha   90.00
_cell.angle_beta   90.00
_cell.angle_gamma   90.00
#
_symmetry.space_group_name_H-M   'P 1'
#
loop_
_entity.id
_entity.type
_entity.pdbx_description
1 polymer ?
#
loop_
_entity_poly.entity_id
_entity_poly.type
_entity_poly.pdbx_seq_one_letter_code
_entity_poly.pdbx_strand_id
1 'polypeptide(L)'
;MTAVGYGQENGDADYARRWPADLHMVGKDILRFHAVYWPAFLMAAKLPLPKRVFAHGWWTNEGQKISKSLGNVIDPVELADRYGLDQMRYFLLREVPFGNDGDFSHSAMVHRMNGDLANDLGNLCQRVLSMIFKNCDATMPACPATLEDADTSLLNRVDGMLERQRAHYDNPVSYTHLTLPTK
;
A
#
# COMPACT_ATOMS: atom_id res chain seq x y z
N MET A 1 23.33 -7.95 1.49
CA MET A 1 23.91 -8.43 0.20
C MET A 1 24.18 -9.93 0.23
N THR A 2 24.75 -10.48 1.28
CA THR A 2 25.01 -11.94 1.42
C THR A 2 23.73 -12.79 1.22
N ALA A 3 22.58 -12.35 1.77
CA ALA A 3 21.29 -13.05 1.59
C ALA A 3 20.78 -13.12 0.14
N VAL A 4 21.35 -12.32 -0.76
CA VAL A 4 21.05 -12.36 -2.19
C VAL A 4 22.19 -12.92 -3.04
N GLY A 5 23.12 -13.65 -2.40
CA GLY A 5 24.17 -14.40 -3.09
C GLY A 5 25.54 -13.74 -3.14
N TYR A 6 25.71 -12.50 -2.69
CA TYR A 6 27.01 -11.81 -2.73
C TYR A 6 28.06 -12.56 -1.92
N GLY A 7 29.19 -12.91 -2.57
CA GLY A 7 30.30 -13.62 -1.95
C GLY A 7 30.03 -15.09 -1.58
N GLN A 8 28.97 -15.68 -2.11
CA GLN A 8 28.65 -17.11 -1.94
C GLN A 8 29.12 -17.89 -3.17
N GLU A 9 29.58 -19.11 -2.96
CA GLU A 9 29.86 -20.04 -4.05
C GLU A 9 28.58 -20.29 -4.86
N ASN A 10 28.59 -20.03 -6.17
CA ASN A 10 27.42 -20.08 -7.06
C ASN A 10 26.30 -19.02 -6.80
N GLY A 11 26.59 -18.00 -6.00
CA GLY A 11 25.61 -16.94 -5.68
C GLY A 11 25.51 -15.81 -6.72
N ASP A 12 26.40 -15.75 -7.71
CA ASP A 12 26.53 -14.61 -8.64
C ASP A 12 25.28 -14.34 -9.48
N ALA A 13 24.59 -15.40 -9.93
CA ALA A 13 23.37 -15.25 -10.73
C ALA A 13 22.21 -14.66 -9.91
N ASP A 14 22.04 -15.09 -8.68
CA ASP A 14 21.02 -14.55 -7.76
C ASP A 14 21.35 -13.13 -7.34
N TYR A 15 22.63 -12.85 -7.10
CA TYR A 15 23.09 -11.49 -6.80
C TYR A 15 22.84 -10.54 -7.97
N ALA A 16 23.24 -10.91 -9.19
CA ALA A 16 23.04 -10.07 -10.38
C ALA A 16 21.57 -9.80 -10.70
N ARG A 17 20.67 -10.74 -10.35
CA ARG A 17 19.23 -10.57 -10.51
C ARG A 17 18.60 -9.63 -9.49
N ARG A 18 19.16 -9.53 -8.30
CA ARG A 18 18.57 -8.81 -7.13
C ARG A 18 19.31 -7.55 -6.76
N TRP A 19 20.52 -7.36 -7.27
CA TRP A 19 21.32 -6.18 -7.02
C TRP A 19 21.79 -5.54 -8.33
N PRO A 20 21.73 -4.20 -8.48
CA PRO A 20 21.37 -3.21 -7.46
C PRO A 20 19.88 -3.23 -7.12
N ALA A 21 19.55 -2.96 -5.87
CA ALA A 21 18.18 -2.83 -5.43
C ALA A 21 17.47 -1.68 -6.15
N ASP A 22 16.24 -1.90 -6.60
CA ASP A 22 15.44 -0.86 -7.24
C ASP A 22 15.02 0.21 -6.24
N LEU A 23 14.73 -0.20 -5.00
CA LEU A 23 14.30 0.69 -3.94
C LEU A 23 14.79 0.20 -2.58
N HIS A 24 15.38 1.10 -1.79
CA HIS A 24 15.50 0.97 -0.35
C HIS A 24 14.39 1.79 0.31
N MET A 25 13.41 1.13 0.87
CA MET A 25 12.34 1.76 1.64
C MET A 25 12.70 1.72 3.12
N VAL A 26 12.87 2.88 3.74
CA VAL A 26 13.39 3.01 5.10
C VAL A 26 12.61 4.05 5.90
N GLY A 27 12.61 3.95 7.22
CA GLY A 27 12.14 5.02 8.08
C GLY A 27 13.05 6.25 8.00
N LYS A 28 12.50 7.44 8.15
CA LYS A 28 13.27 8.70 8.05
C LYS A 28 14.39 8.81 9.09
N ASP A 29 14.31 8.09 10.20
CA ASP A 29 15.30 8.05 11.26
C ASP A 29 16.62 7.40 10.82
N ILE A 30 16.57 6.46 9.89
CA ILE A 30 17.73 5.76 9.35
C ILE A 30 18.15 6.22 7.95
N LEU A 31 17.57 7.32 7.46
CA LEU A 31 17.88 7.87 6.14
C LEU A 31 19.36 8.13 5.95
N ARG A 32 20.02 8.71 6.96
CA ARG A 32 21.46 9.02 6.91
C ARG A 32 22.33 7.79 6.63
N PHE A 33 21.98 6.65 7.23
CA PHE A 33 22.70 5.40 7.01
C PHE A 33 22.55 4.89 5.57
N HIS A 34 21.37 5.03 4.98
CA HIS A 34 21.03 4.49 3.66
C HIS A 34 21.31 5.44 2.50
N ALA A 35 21.32 6.76 2.75
CA ALA A 35 21.58 7.76 1.72
C ALA A 35 23.00 8.33 1.73
N VAL A 36 23.77 8.14 2.81
CA VAL A 36 25.13 8.65 2.93
C VAL A 36 26.14 7.52 3.16
N TYR A 37 26.02 6.82 4.31
CA TYR A 37 27.05 5.86 4.70
C TYR A 37 27.04 4.60 3.82
N TRP A 38 25.89 4.05 3.53
CA TRP A 38 25.77 2.86 2.70
C TRP A 38 26.28 3.09 1.27
N PRO A 39 25.89 4.16 0.56
CA PRO A 39 26.49 4.50 -0.72
C PRO A 39 28.02 4.68 -0.65
N ALA A 40 28.53 5.34 0.37
CA ALA A 40 29.96 5.51 0.54
C ALA A 40 30.71 4.17 0.67
N PHE A 41 30.17 3.21 1.44
CA PHE A 41 30.75 1.87 1.56
C PHE A 41 30.69 1.10 0.23
N LEU A 42 29.59 1.19 -0.50
CA LEU A 42 29.45 0.55 -1.80
C LEU A 42 30.43 1.13 -2.82
N MET A 43 30.60 2.44 -2.85
CA MET A 43 31.57 3.10 -3.72
C MET A 43 33.00 2.69 -3.37
N ALA A 44 33.37 2.66 -2.08
CA ALA A 44 34.70 2.20 -1.63
C ALA A 44 34.96 0.73 -2.02
N ALA A 45 33.90 -0.11 -1.98
CA ALA A 45 33.95 -1.50 -2.40
C ALA A 45 33.85 -1.70 -3.92
N LYS A 46 33.68 -0.64 -4.71
CA LYS A 46 33.45 -0.67 -6.16
C LYS A 46 32.20 -1.50 -6.57
N LEU A 47 31.17 -1.43 -5.74
CA LEU A 47 29.89 -2.12 -5.96
C LEU A 47 28.84 -1.15 -6.49
N PRO A 48 27.85 -1.63 -7.28
CA PRO A 48 26.75 -0.82 -7.76
C PRO A 48 25.93 -0.23 -6.62
N LEU A 49 25.45 1.01 -6.81
CA LEU A 49 24.56 1.68 -5.86
C LEU A 49 23.09 1.24 -6.05
N PRO A 50 22.26 1.27 -5.00
CA PRO A 50 20.81 1.13 -5.15
C PRO A 50 20.29 2.25 -6.04
N LYS A 51 19.23 1.97 -6.82
CA LYS A 51 18.67 2.94 -7.77
C LYS A 51 17.95 4.08 -7.07
N ARG A 52 17.32 3.80 -5.92
CA ARG A 52 16.52 4.78 -5.16
C ARG A 52 16.55 4.47 -3.66
N VAL A 53 16.53 5.52 -2.85
CA VAL A 53 16.24 5.45 -1.41
C VAL A 53 14.99 6.28 -1.16
N PHE A 54 13.98 5.70 -0.52
CA PHE A 54 12.77 6.39 -0.12
C PHE A 54 12.63 6.32 1.40
N ALA A 55 12.53 7.48 2.04
CA ALA A 55 12.32 7.58 3.48
C ALA A 55 10.84 7.91 3.77
N HIS A 56 10.17 7.00 4.48
CA HIS A 56 8.80 7.24 4.94
C HIS A 56 8.78 7.82 6.36
N GLY A 57 7.64 8.43 6.70
CA GLY A 57 7.38 9.00 8.02
C GLY A 57 7.28 7.95 9.13
N TRP A 58 7.15 8.43 10.36
CA TRP A 58 6.95 7.59 11.53
C TRP A 58 5.47 7.31 11.75
N TRP A 59 5.22 6.21 12.43
CA TRP A 59 3.93 5.94 13.07
C TRP A 59 4.04 6.21 14.57
N THR A 60 3.06 6.89 15.10
CA THR A 60 2.80 7.02 16.52
C THR A 60 1.63 6.10 16.92
N ASN A 61 1.43 5.88 18.20
CA ASN A 61 0.31 5.13 18.75
C ASN A 61 -0.43 6.02 19.75
N GLU A 62 -1.68 6.38 19.43
CA GLU A 62 -2.51 7.30 20.22
C GLU A 62 -1.75 8.62 20.54
N GLY A 63 -1.09 9.20 19.51
CA GLY A 63 -0.30 10.43 19.64
C GLY A 63 1.07 10.27 20.31
N GLN A 64 1.44 9.08 20.76
CA GLN A 64 2.70 8.83 21.43
C GLN A 64 3.70 8.08 20.55
N LYS A 65 4.98 8.41 20.69
CA LYS A 65 6.04 7.67 20.01
C LYS A 65 5.99 6.18 20.38
N ILE A 66 5.99 5.30 19.38
CA ILE A 66 6.07 3.86 19.60
C ILE A 66 7.43 3.52 20.22
N SER A 67 7.43 2.88 21.37
CA SER A 67 8.64 2.49 22.08
C SER A 67 8.43 1.22 22.90
N LYS A 68 9.40 0.32 22.85
CA LYS A 68 9.40 -0.89 23.70
C LYS A 68 9.37 -0.57 25.19
N SER A 69 10.04 0.53 25.59
CA SER A 69 10.08 0.95 26.99
C SER A 69 8.74 1.50 27.51
N LEU A 70 7.90 2.01 26.61
CA LEU A 70 6.54 2.49 26.93
C LEU A 70 5.49 1.37 26.85
N GLY A 71 5.85 0.21 26.32
CA GLY A 71 4.92 -0.92 26.15
C GLY A 71 3.79 -0.65 25.14
N ASN A 72 3.92 0.38 24.30
CA ASN A 72 2.90 0.79 23.33
C ASN A 72 3.21 0.31 21.90
N VAL A 73 4.00 -0.74 21.77
CA VAL A 73 4.30 -1.38 20.49
C VAL A 73 3.03 -2.04 19.96
N ILE A 74 2.75 -1.81 18.69
CA ILE A 74 1.60 -2.41 18.00
C ILE A 74 2.07 -3.72 17.37
N ASP A 75 1.46 -4.85 17.77
CA ASP A 75 1.69 -6.14 17.15
C ASP A 75 0.75 -6.28 15.93
N PRO A 76 1.28 -6.40 14.71
CA PRO A 76 0.46 -6.53 13.51
C PRO A 76 -0.31 -7.86 13.47
N VAL A 77 0.17 -8.91 14.13
CA VAL A 77 -0.53 -10.20 14.19
C VAL A 77 -1.76 -10.07 15.07
N GLU A 78 -1.62 -9.48 16.27
CA GLU A 78 -2.77 -9.22 17.17
C GLU A 78 -3.81 -8.31 16.50
N LEU A 79 -3.38 -7.32 15.73
CA LEU A 79 -4.31 -6.47 14.97
C LEU A 79 -5.05 -7.26 13.89
N ALA A 80 -4.34 -8.12 13.15
CA ALA A 80 -4.95 -8.94 12.11
C ALA A 80 -5.95 -9.94 12.70
N ASP A 81 -5.63 -10.55 13.84
CA ASP A 81 -6.51 -11.47 14.55
C ASP A 81 -7.77 -10.77 15.10
N ARG A 82 -7.61 -9.54 15.59
CA ARG A 82 -8.70 -8.77 16.19
C ARG A 82 -9.64 -8.13 15.15
N TYR A 83 -9.10 -7.57 14.09
CA TYR A 83 -9.85 -6.75 13.14
C TYR A 83 -10.00 -7.39 11.77
N GLY A 84 -9.22 -8.40 11.45
CA GLY A 84 -9.08 -8.99 10.14
C GLY A 84 -7.90 -8.42 9.36
N LEU A 85 -7.25 -9.29 8.59
CA LEU A 85 -6.04 -8.95 7.82
C LEU A 85 -6.31 -7.86 6.77
N ASP A 86 -7.40 -7.98 6.03
CA ASP A 86 -7.72 -7.04 4.95
C ASP A 86 -8.10 -5.66 5.50
N GLN A 87 -8.81 -5.62 6.61
CA GLN A 87 -9.18 -4.38 7.31
C GLN A 87 -7.94 -3.66 7.83
N MET A 88 -6.99 -4.40 8.44
CA MET A 88 -5.73 -3.84 8.89
C MET A 88 -4.92 -3.27 7.71
N ARG A 89 -4.78 -4.02 6.63
CA ARG A 89 -4.07 -3.57 5.42
C ARG A 89 -4.73 -2.34 4.82
N TYR A 90 -6.05 -2.33 4.72
CA TYR A 90 -6.79 -1.17 4.25
C TYR A 90 -6.50 0.07 5.09
N PHE A 91 -6.59 -0.06 6.42
CA PHE A 91 -6.31 1.04 7.34
C PHE A 91 -4.90 1.61 7.14
N LEU A 92 -3.87 0.76 7.14
CA LEU A 92 -2.48 1.20 7.00
C LEU A 92 -2.21 1.91 5.66
N LEU A 93 -2.87 1.51 4.59
CA LEU A 93 -2.71 2.14 3.28
C LEU A 93 -3.58 3.39 3.11
N ARG A 94 -4.65 3.53 3.87
CA ARG A 94 -5.66 4.59 3.70
C ARG A 94 -5.49 5.74 4.67
N GLU A 95 -5.06 5.47 5.91
CA GLU A 95 -5.06 6.45 6.99
C GLU A 95 -4.05 7.58 6.76
N VAL A 96 -2.88 7.25 6.26
CA VAL A 96 -1.79 8.21 6.13
C VAL A 96 -1.38 8.37 4.67
N PRO A 97 -1.25 9.62 4.17
CA PRO A 97 -0.63 9.88 2.88
C PRO A 97 0.78 9.30 2.84
N PHE A 98 1.11 8.63 1.75
CA PHE A 98 2.38 7.92 1.61
C PHE A 98 3.59 8.84 1.87
N GLY A 99 4.49 8.40 2.73
CA GLY A 99 5.69 9.14 3.10
C GLY A 99 5.53 10.08 4.29
N ASN A 100 4.32 10.43 4.69
CA ASN A 100 4.06 11.29 5.84
C ASN A 100 4.12 10.53 7.17
N ASP A 101 4.19 11.30 8.26
CA ASP A 101 3.98 10.76 9.60
C ASP A 101 2.51 10.38 9.79
N GLY A 102 2.25 9.30 10.50
CA GLY A 102 0.94 8.81 10.82
C GLY A 102 0.73 8.49 12.28
N ASP A 103 -0.53 8.42 12.67
CA ASP A 103 -0.92 7.99 13.99
C ASP A 103 -1.83 6.78 13.92
N PHE A 104 -1.49 5.74 14.68
CA PHE A 104 -2.38 4.61 14.87
C PHE A 104 -3.32 4.91 16.03
N SER A 105 -4.59 4.66 15.82
CA SER A 105 -5.56 4.66 16.90
C SER A 105 -6.63 3.60 16.64
N HIS A 106 -7.04 2.90 17.69
CA HIS A 106 -8.12 1.93 17.59
C HIS A 106 -9.43 2.59 17.15
N SER A 107 -9.71 3.79 17.61
CA SER A 107 -10.91 4.54 17.22
C SER A 107 -10.90 4.92 15.74
N ALA A 108 -9.75 5.38 15.21
CA ALA A 108 -9.59 5.67 13.79
C ALA A 108 -9.76 4.41 12.94
N MET A 109 -9.21 3.26 13.38
CA MET A 109 -9.37 2.00 12.66
C MET A 109 -10.84 1.56 12.59
N VAL A 110 -11.56 1.60 13.71
CA VAL A 110 -13.00 1.29 13.76
C VAL A 110 -13.80 2.27 12.89
N HIS A 111 -13.46 3.56 12.91
CA HIS A 111 -14.11 4.56 12.06
C HIS A 111 -13.94 4.25 10.57
N ARG A 112 -12.71 3.90 10.12
CA ARG A 112 -12.46 3.50 8.74
C ARG A 112 -13.20 2.24 8.35
N MET A 113 -13.21 1.23 9.22
CA MET A 113 -13.93 -0.02 8.95
C MET A 113 -15.43 0.22 8.79
N ASN A 114 -16.02 1.01 9.67
CA ASN A 114 -17.47 1.29 9.62
C ASN A 114 -17.82 2.27 8.48
N GLY A 115 -17.06 3.33 8.29
CA GLY A 115 -17.30 4.32 7.25
C GLY A 115 -17.00 3.78 5.86
N ASP A 116 -15.71 3.55 5.60
CA ASP A 116 -15.25 3.27 4.25
C ASP A 116 -15.63 1.84 3.79
N LEU A 117 -15.48 0.83 4.66
CA LEU A 117 -15.73 -0.57 4.26
C LEU A 117 -17.19 -0.98 4.45
N ALA A 118 -17.79 -0.76 5.61
CA ALA A 118 -19.15 -1.21 5.84
C ALA A 118 -20.19 -0.29 5.18
N ASN A 119 -20.12 1.03 5.44
CA ASN A 119 -21.12 1.96 4.92
C ASN A 119 -20.93 2.25 3.42
N ASP A 120 -19.72 2.50 2.96
CA ASP A 120 -19.52 2.84 1.54
C ASP A 120 -19.49 1.58 0.66
N LEU A 121 -18.46 0.74 0.80
CA LEU A 121 -18.29 -0.45 -0.04
C LEU A 121 -19.40 -1.48 0.22
N GLY A 122 -19.69 -1.79 1.49
CA GLY A 122 -20.69 -2.78 1.87
C GLY A 122 -22.09 -2.41 1.41
N ASN A 123 -22.51 -1.16 1.56
CA ASN A 123 -23.80 -0.68 1.07
C ASN A 123 -23.87 -0.70 -0.46
N LEU A 124 -22.77 -0.36 -1.17
CA LEU A 124 -22.72 -0.47 -2.63
C LEU A 124 -22.97 -1.92 -3.05
N CYS A 125 -22.22 -2.86 -2.49
CA CYS A 125 -22.38 -4.28 -2.78
C CYS A 125 -23.81 -4.77 -2.47
N GLN A 126 -24.34 -4.41 -1.29
CA GLN A 126 -25.69 -4.80 -0.90
C GLN A 126 -26.75 -4.26 -1.86
N ARG A 127 -26.66 -3.00 -2.27
CA ARG A 127 -27.61 -2.38 -3.21
C ARG A 127 -27.59 -3.07 -4.57
N VAL A 128 -26.37 -3.32 -5.12
CA VAL A 128 -26.21 -4.00 -6.41
C VAL A 128 -26.78 -5.42 -6.34
N LEU A 129 -26.38 -6.20 -5.34
CA LEU A 129 -26.87 -7.58 -5.17
C LEU A 129 -28.37 -7.62 -4.93
N SER A 130 -28.93 -6.72 -4.13
CA SER A 130 -30.39 -6.63 -3.91
C SER A 130 -31.15 -6.27 -5.18
N MET A 131 -30.59 -5.41 -6.03
CA MET A 131 -31.18 -5.05 -7.31
C MET A 131 -31.19 -6.25 -8.27
N ILE A 132 -30.10 -7.00 -8.37
CA ILE A 132 -30.00 -8.23 -9.16
C ILE A 132 -31.01 -9.27 -8.64
N PHE A 133 -31.03 -9.48 -7.33
CA PHE A 133 -31.92 -10.44 -6.71
C PHE A 133 -33.43 -10.15 -7.02
N LYS A 134 -33.81 -8.87 -6.93
CA LYS A 134 -35.21 -8.46 -7.12
C LYS A 134 -35.63 -8.38 -8.59
N ASN A 135 -34.73 -8.03 -9.50
CA ASN A 135 -35.09 -7.67 -10.88
C ASN A 135 -34.56 -8.66 -11.93
N CYS A 136 -33.68 -9.58 -11.55
CA CYS A 136 -33.00 -10.51 -12.45
C CYS A 136 -33.14 -11.97 -11.96
N ASP A 137 -34.21 -12.31 -11.22
CA ASP A 137 -34.44 -13.65 -10.67
C ASP A 137 -33.24 -14.24 -9.93
N ALA A 138 -32.56 -13.40 -9.14
CA ALA A 138 -31.34 -13.75 -8.41
C ALA A 138 -30.19 -14.27 -9.31
N THR A 139 -30.26 -14.02 -10.59
CA THR A 139 -29.25 -14.45 -11.56
C THR A 139 -28.51 -13.23 -12.12
N MET A 140 -27.18 -13.33 -12.24
CA MET A 140 -26.41 -12.25 -12.85
C MET A 140 -26.84 -12.06 -14.30
N PRO A 141 -27.29 -10.85 -14.70
CA PRO A 141 -27.71 -10.60 -16.07
C PRO A 141 -26.51 -10.74 -17.03
N ALA A 142 -26.79 -11.24 -18.24
CA ALA A 142 -25.78 -11.25 -19.29
C ALA A 142 -25.38 -9.83 -19.67
N CYS A 143 -24.11 -9.65 -20.03
CA CYS A 143 -23.65 -8.37 -20.54
C CYS A 143 -24.40 -8.08 -21.86
N PRO A 144 -25.01 -6.89 -22.03
CA PRO A 144 -25.70 -6.53 -23.26
C PRO A 144 -24.70 -6.48 -24.45
N ALA A 145 -25.16 -6.83 -25.65
CA ALA A 145 -24.35 -6.83 -26.86
C ALA A 145 -23.89 -5.41 -27.25
N THR A 146 -24.68 -4.39 -26.90
CA THR A 146 -24.37 -2.97 -27.10
C THR A 146 -24.48 -2.23 -25.78
N LEU A 147 -23.47 -1.46 -25.46
CA LEU A 147 -23.43 -0.60 -24.28
C LEU A 147 -23.74 0.84 -24.68
N GLU A 148 -24.41 1.57 -23.82
CA GLU A 148 -24.58 3.01 -23.97
C GLU A 148 -23.24 3.74 -23.70
N ASP A 149 -23.14 4.98 -24.18
CA ASP A 149 -21.91 5.80 -24.01
C ASP A 149 -21.56 5.99 -22.53
N ALA A 150 -22.56 6.10 -21.65
CA ALA A 150 -22.35 6.22 -20.20
C ALA A 150 -21.73 4.96 -19.61
N ASP A 151 -22.19 3.78 -20.04
CA ASP A 151 -21.67 2.48 -19.57
C ASP A 151 -20.25 2.28 -20.07
N THR A 152 -20.03 2.55 -21.36
CA THR A 152 -18.69 2.48 -21.97
C THR A 152 -17.68 3.41 -21.27
N SER A 153 -18.11 4.63 -20.95
CA SER A 153 -17.29 5.60 -20.20
C SER A 153 -16.93 5.08 -18.79
N LEU A 154 -17.89 4.50 -18.09
CA LEU A 154 -17.66 3.92 -16.76
C LEU A 154 -16.68 2.75 -16.82
N LEU A 155 -16.89 1.81 -17.73
CA LEU A 155 -16.04 0.62 -17.89
C LEU A 155 -14.61 1.02 -18.26
N ASN A 156 -14.43 1.96 -19.21
CA ASN A 156 -13.11 2.46 -19.57
C ASN A 156 -12.36 3.12 -18.40
N ARG A 157 -13.08 3.78 -17.49
CA ARG A 157 -12.50 4.34 -16.27
C ARG A 157 -12.02 3.24 -15.31
N VAL A 158 -12.77 2.16 -15.19
CA VAL A 158 -12.41 1.01 -14.35
C VAL A 158 -11.23 0.26 -14.97
N ASP A 159 -11.28 -0.08 -16.25
CA ASP A 159 -10.21 -0.80 -16.95
C ASP A 159 -8.86 -0.07 -16.88
N GLY A 160 -8.86 1.24 -17.08
CA GLY A 160 -7.66 2.05 -16.98
C GLY A 160 -7.17 2.33 -15.54
N MET A 161 -7.93 1.92 -14.51
CA MET A 161 -7.62 2.28 -13.13
C MET A 161 -6.32 1.65 -12.64
N LEU A 162 -6.08 0.36 -12.93
CA LEU A 162 -4.90 -0.35 -12.47
C LEU A 162 -3.60 0.26 -13.03
N GLU A 163 -3.59 0.58 -14.33
CA GLU A 163 -2.41 1.20 -14.96
C GLU A 163 -2.14 2.60 -14.40
N ARG A 164 -3.18 3.40 -14.19
CA ARG A 164 -3.03 4.71 -13.53
C ARG A 164 -2.47 4.56 -12.12
N GLN A 165 -2.94 3.58 -11.34
CA GLN A 165 -2.43 3.31 -10.01
C GLN A 165 -0.96 2.90 -10.04
N ARG A 166 -0.56 2.00 -10.94
CA ARG A 166 0.83 1.59 -11.12
C ARG A 166 1.73 2.78 -11.45
N ALA A 167 1.33 3.63 -12.38
CA ALA A 167 2.08 4.84 -12.73
C ALA A 167 2.27 5.79 -11.53
N HIS A 168 1.29 5.89 -10.63
CA HIS A 168 1.42 6.67 -9.41
C HIS A 168 2.40 6.03 -8.41
N TYR A 169 2.43 4.72 -8.28
CA TYR A 169 3.40 4.03 -7.43
C TYR A 169 4.83 4.16 -7.97
N ASP A 170 5.01 4.16 -9.29
CA ASP A 170 6.31 4.37 -9.92
C ASP A 170 6.83 5.80 -9.73
N ASN A 171 5.93 6.76 -9.55
CA ASN A 171 6.26 8.16 -9.28
C ASN A 171 5.69 8.62 -7.92
N PRO A 172 6.37 8.37 -6.81
CA PRO A 172 5.87 8.63 -5.44
C PRO A 172 5.54 10.11 -5.15
N VAL A 173 6.03 11.06 -5.95
CA VAL A 173 5.70 12.50 -5.81
C VAL A 173 4.23 12.78 -6.16
N SER A 174 3.61 11.92 -6.96
CA SER A 174 2.21 12.05 -7.40
C SER A 174 1.19 11.42 -6.43
N TYR A 175 1.64 10.83 -5.33
CA TYR A 175 0.79 10.05 -4.42
C TYR A 175 -0.25 10.88 -3.66
N THR A 176 -0.09 12.20 -3.57
CA THR A 176 -1.05 13.09 -2.93
C THR A 176 -2.39 13.20 -3.66
N HIS A 177 -2.52 12.65 -4.86
CA HIS A 177 -3.71 12.69 -5.70
C HIS A 177 -4.47 11.35 -5.82
N LEU A 178 -4.08 10.34 -5.04
CA LEU A 178 -4.78 9.04 -4.97
C LEU A 178 -6.06 9.06 -4.12
N THR A 179 -6.57 10.22 -3.77
CA THR A 179 -7.96 10.28 -3.34
C THR A 179 -8.84 10.01 -4.57
N LEU A 180 -9.48 8.84 -4.58
CA LEU A 180 -10.63 8.64 -5.45
C LEU A 180 -11.53 9.87 -5.31
N PRO A 181 -11.95 10.52 -6.40
CA PRO A 181 -12.90 11.60 -6.30
C PRO A 181 -14.19 11.03 -5.68
N THR A 182 -14.31 11.18 -4.37
CA THR A 182 -15.57 10.95 -3.66
C THR A 182 -16.41 12.21 -3.82
N LYS A 183 -16.99 12.40 -5.00
CA LYS A 183 -18.21 13.19 -5.26
C LYS A 183 -18.84 12.70 -6.53
#